data_99e154fe7abeb130b0bf8cd4eee37eaa
#
_entry.id   99e154fe7abeb130b0bf8cd4eee37eaa
#
_cell.length_a   1.000
_cell.length_b   1.000
_cell.length_c   1.000
_cell.angle_alpha   90.00
_cell.angle_beta   90.00
_cell.angle_gamma   90.00
#
_symmetry.space_group_name_H-M   'P 1'
#
loop_
_entity.id
_entity.type
_entity.pdbx_description
1 polymer ?
#
loop_
_entity_poly.entity_id
_entity_poly.type
_entity_poly.pdbx_seq_one_letter_code
_entity_poly.pdbx_strand_id
1 'polypeptide(L)'
;MSDSLPLLLRAARGESVERPPVWMMRQAGRYMKIYRDLRDKYPSFRERSENPDLSYEISMQPFHAFKPDGVILFSDILTPLPGMGIDFDIIESKGPQIGDPIRSMAQVDALRPLNPAESMPFVGEVLGRLRQSVGNEAAVLGFVGAPWTLAAYVVEGKSSKNYAVIKAMAFREPEILHKLLDHFAESIANYLRYQIDSGAQVVQMFDSWAGQLSPADYDTFAAPYQKKVVDLVKQTHPDTPFILYISGSAGVIERMANTGVDIVSLDWTVDMAEALARLPEHIGVQGNVDPGLLFGTPEAIEARIDDCVRKARGRKHILNLGLSLIHISEPTRRS
;
A
#
# COMPACT_ATOMS: atom_id res chain seq x y z
N MET A 1 9.94 29.74 -6.53
CA MET A 1 9.40 28.40 -6.25
C MET A 1 8.75 28.50 -4.88
N SER A 2 7.52 28.03 -4.73
CA SER A 2 6.79 28.12 -3.46
C SER A 2 7.53 27.34 -2.37
N ASP A 3 7.85 28.00 -1.25
CA ASP A 3 8.44 27.36 -0.05
C ASP A 3 7.43 26.45 0.68
N SER A 4 6.23 26.26 0.13
CA SER A 4 5.17 25.47 0.75
C SER A 4 5.43 23.97 0.54
N LEU A 5 5.14 23.18 1.57
CA LEU A 5 5.15 21.70 1.50
C LEU A 5 4.22 21.18 0.40
N PRO A 6 4.46 19.97 -0.14
CA PRO A 6 3.58 19.35 -1.13
C PRO A 6 2.12 19.30 -0.67
N LEU A 7 1.18 19.55 -1.59
CA LEU A 7 -0.26 19.60 -1.32
C LEU A 7 -0.75 18.34 -0.58
N LEU A 8 -0.31 17.14 -1.02
CA LEU A 8 -0.69 15.87 -0.40
C LEU A 8 -0.21 15.78 1.05
N LEU A 9 1.02 16.23 1.32
CA LEU A 9 1.57 16.19 2.68
C LEU A 9 0.81 17.16 3.61
N ARG A 10 0.48 18.36 3.13
CA ARG A 10 -0.33 19.34 3.87
C ARG A 10 -1.72 18.79 4.20
N ALA A 11 -2.42 18.25 3.20
CA ALA A 11 -3.73 17.64 3.40
C ALA A 11 -3.68 16.44 4.37
N ALA A 12 -2.66 15.59 4.26
CA ALA A 12 -2.47 14.44 5.14
C ALA A 12 -2.24 14.85 6.60
N ARG A 13 -1.60 16.00 6.83
CA ARG A 13 -1.41 16.61 8.17
C ARG A 13 -2.65 17.34 8.69
N GLY A 14 -3.67 17.49 7.85
CA GLY A 14 -4.91 18.18 8.20
C GLY A 14 -4.85 19.70 8.09
N GLU A 15 -3.88 20.21 7.33
CA GLU A 15 -3.86 21.62 6.98
C GLU A 15 -4.99 21.96 5.98
N SER A 16 -5.44 23.21 5.98
CA SER A 16 -6.38 23.68 4.96
C SER A 16 -5.68 23.72 3.61
N VAL A 17 -6.28 23.10 2.61
CA VAL A 17 -5.76 23.04 1.25
C VAL A 17 -6.78 23.54 0.24
N GLU A 18 -6.30 24.05 -0.87
CA GLU A 18 -7.10 24.66 -1.95
C GLU A 18 -7.98 23.66 -2.69
N ARG A 19 -7.58 22.39 -2.72
CA ARG A 19 -8.31 21.26 -3.29
C ARG A 19 -7.84 19.95 -2.66
N PRO A 20 -8.61 18.85 -2.72
CA PRO A 20 -8.09 17.53 -2.37
C PRO A 20 -6.89 17.16 -3.27
N PRO A 21 -5.77 16.69 -2.70
CA PRO A 21 -4.67 16.14 -3.51
C PRO A 21 -5.09 14.84 -4.18
N VAL A 22 -4.49 14.53 -5.32
CA VAL A 22 -4.80 13.35 -6.14
C VAL A 22 -3.55 12.52 -6.38
N TRP A 23 -3.64 11.25 -6.14
CA TRP A 23 -2.72 10.23 -6.64
C TRP A 23 -3.48 8.91 -6.79
N MET A 24 -2.93 7.94 -7.50
CA MET A 24 -3.62 6.66 -7.71
C MET A 24 -2.71 5.48 -7.37
N MET A 25 -3.25 4.50 -6.66
CA MET A 25 -2.54 3.25 -6.38
C MET A 25 -2.17 2.57 -7.70
N ARG A 26 -0.88 2.19 -7.83
CA ARG A 26 -0.31 1.64 -9.07
C ARG A 26 -0.50 2.56 -10.28
N GLN A 27 -0.33 3.87 -10.08
CA GLN A 27 -0.41 4.87 -11.16
C GLN A 27 0.60 4.64 -12.29
N ALA A 28 1.74 3.98 -12.04
CA ALA A 28 2.60 3.42 -13.08
C ALA A 28 2.07 2.03 -13.48
N GLY A 29 1.79 1.80 -14.76
CA GLY A 29 1.21 0.53 -15.13
C GLY A 29 0.98 0.31 -16.63
N ARG A 30 0.41 -0.83 -16.94
CA ARG A 30 0.23 -1.35 -18.32
C ARG A 30 -0.65 -0.49 -19.23
N TYR A 31 -1.46 0.41 -18.69
CA TYR A 31 -2.24 1.37 -19.50
C TYR A 31 -1.33 2.41 -20.19
N MET A 32 -0.14 2.67 -19.62
CA MET A 32 0.84 3.58 -20.20
C MET A 32 1.69 2.86 -21.25
N LYS A 33 1.78 3.43 -22.48
CA LYS A 33 2.63 2.85 -23.54
C LYS A 33 4.10 2.81 -23.12
N ILE A 34 4.62 3.89 -22.52
CA ILE A 34 6.01 3.98 -22.08
C ILE A 34 6.36 2.86 -21.06
N TYR A 35 5.41 2.50 -20.18
CA TYR A 35 5.60 1.38 -19.26
C TYR A 35 5.64 0.04 -20.00
N ARG A 36 4.76 -0.18 -21.00
CA ARG A 36 4.76 -1.43 -21.78
C ARG A 36 6.04 -1.60 -22.56
N ASP A 37 6.53 -0.54 -23.23
CA ASP A 37 7.79 -0.56 -23.99
C ASP A 37 8.97 -0.93 -23.07
N LEU A 38 9.01 -0.40 -21.84
CA LEU A 38 10.04 -0.73 -20.86
C LEU A 38 9.90 -2.18 -20.37
N ARG A 39 8.68 -2.64 -20.09
CA ARG A 39 8.40 -4.02 -19.68
C ARG A 39 8.83 -5.02 -20.76
N ASP A 40 8.60 -4.74 -22.02
CA ASP A 40 8.95 -5.62 -23.12
C ASP A 40 10.48 -5.74 -23.27
N LYS A 41 11.22 -4.69 -22.89
CA LYS A 41 12.69 -4.68 -22.86
C LYS A 41 13.24 -5.40 -21.60
N TYR A 42 12.56 -5.25 -20.46
CA TYR A 42 12.93 -5.83 -19.16
C TYR A 42 11.74 -6.63 -18.62
N PRO A 43 11.55 -7.90 -19.01
CA PRO A 43 10.34 -8.66 -18.70
C PRO A 43 10.18 -8.99 -17.23
N SER A 44 11.27 -9.21 -16.49
CA SER A 44 11.22 -9.54 -15.06
C SER A 44 10.68 -8.35 -14.26
N PHE A 45 9.64 -8.60 -13.44
CA PHE A 45 9.13 -7.58 -12.53
C PHE A 45 10.18 -7.22 -11.46
N ARG A 46 10.86 -8.23 -10.90
CA ARG A 46 11.88 -8.02 -9.89
C ARG A 46 13.05 -7.19 -10.43
N GLU A 47 13.51 -7.47 -11.65
CA GLU A 47 14.54 -6.66 -12.31
C GLU A 47 14.10 -5.19 -12.39
N ARG A 48 12.86 -4.92 -12.82
CA ARG A 48 12.36 -3.54 -12.92
C ARG A 48 12.21 -2.85 -11.57
N SER A 49 11.85 -3.57 -10.50
CA SER A 49 11.62 -3.00 -9.18
C SER A 49 12.87 -2.95 -8.30
N GLU A 50 13.86 -3.81 -8.56
CA GLU A 50 15.10 -3.90 -7.78
C GLU A 50 16.28 -3.17 -8.44
N ASN A 51 16.17 -2.82 -9.73
CA ASN A 51 17.12 -1.93 -10.38
C ASN A 51 16.75 -0.46 -10.13
N PRO A 52 17.64 0.36 -9.51
CA PRO A 52 17.33 1.72 -9.13
C PRO A 52 16.93 2.62 -10.32
N ASP A 53 17.59 2.48 -11.46
CA ASP A 53 17.32 3.31 -12.64
C ASP A 53 15.94 3.01 -13.21
N LEU A 54 15.60 1.73 -13.34
CA LEU A 54 14.31 1.29 -13.87
C LEU A 54 13.16 1.64 -12.90
N SER A 55 13.34 1.38 -11.61
CA SER A 55 12.33 1.70 -10.60
C SER A 55 12.08 3.21 -10.52
N TYR A 56 13.15 4.03 -10.55
CA TYR A 56 13.04 5.48 -10.62
C TYR A 56 12.31 5.94 -11.88
N GLU A 57 12.72 5.48 -13.06
CA GLU A 57 12.08 5.85 -14.32
C GLU A 57 10.59 5.53 -14.30
N ILE A 58 10.23 4.30 -13.91
CA ILE A 58 8.83 3.87 -13.86
C ILE A 58 8.02 4.70 -12.85
N SER A 59 8.57 4.99 -11.68
CA SER A 59 7.92 5.84 -10.66
C SER A 59 7.62 7.24 -11.18
N MET A 60 8.50 7.80 -12.01
CA MET A 60 8.38 9.15 -12.58
C MET A 60 7.45 9.23 -13.80
N GLN A 61 7.19 8.12 -14.52
CA GLN A 61 6.35 8.12 -15.72
C GLN A 61 4.97 8.80 -15.50
N PRO A 62 4.20 8.44 -14.44
CA PRO A 62 2.92 9.12 -14.18
C PRO A 62 3.08 10.59 -13.81
N PHE A 63 4.14 10.93 -13.09
CA PHE A 63 4.41 12.32 -12.71
C PHE A 63 4.67 13.21 -13.92
N HIS A 64 5.43 12.72 -14.90
CA HIS A 64 5.65 13.45 -16.15
C HIS A 64 4.38 13.56 -17.00
N ALA A 65 3.55 12.52 -17.01
CA ALA A 65 2.35 12.48 -17.86
C ALA A 65 1.16 13.25 -17.26
N PHE A 66 0.95 13.20 -15.94
CA PHE A 66 -0.30 13.63 -15.31
C PHE A 66 -0.12 14.60 -14.14
N LYS A 67 1.11 14.80 -13.66
CA LYS A 67 1.41 15.69 -12.50
C LYS A 67 0.54 15.38 -11.27
N PRO A 68 0.44 14.13 -10.80
CA PRO A 68 -0.26 13.82 -9.56
C PRO A 68 0.43 14.47 -8.36
N ASP A 69 -0.32 14.70 -7.28
CA ASP A 69 0.20 15.29 -6.04
C ASP A 69 1.03 14.32 -5.19
N GLY A 70 1.07 13.05 -5.58
CA GLY A 70 1.88 12.02 -4.96
C GLY A 70 2.63 11.17 -5.96
N VAL A 71 3.89 10.86 -5.67
CA VAL A 71 4.73 9.93 -6.42
C VAL A 71 5.08 8.76 -5.52
N ILE A 72 4.56 7.58 -5.86
CA ILE A 72 4.84 6.36 -5.11
C ILE A 72 6.00 5.59 -5.73
N LEU A 73 6.87 5.06 -4.88
CA LEU A 73 7.94 4.14 -5.26
C LEU A 73 7.38 2.97 -6.10
N PHE A 74 7.98 2.68 -7.25
CA PHE A 74 7.67 1.47 -8.00
C PHE A 74 8.39 0.28 -7.39
N SER A 75 7.65 -0.55 -6.66
CA SER A 75 8.13 -1.73 -5.95
C SER A 75 6.98 -2.72 -5.77
N ASP A 76 7.19 -3.77 -4.98
CA ASP A 76 6.14 -4.73 -4.56
C ASP A 76 5.98 -4.74 -3.05
N ILE A 77 4.77 -5.09 -2.57
CA ILE A 77 4.52 -5.25 -1.14
C ILE A 77 5.34 -6.38 -0.50
N LEU A 78 5.81 -7.33 -1.30
CA LEU A 78 6.63 -8.49 -0.89
C LEU A 78 8.13 -8.21 -0.93
N THR A 79 8.57 -7.04 -1.39
CA THR A 79 9.98 -6.65 -1.49
C THR A 79 10.81 -6.94 -0.22
N PRO A 80 10.30 -6.82 1.02
CA PRO A 80 11.10 -7.11 2.22
C PRO A 80 11.33 -8.61 2.49
N LEU A 81 10.60 -9.54 1.86
CA LEU A 81 10.66 -10.97 2.16
C LEU A 81 12.07 -11.60 2.01
N PRO A 82 12.84 -11.34 0.91
CA PRO A 82 14.17 -11.94 0.77
C PRO A 82 15.13 -11.50 1.88
N GLY A 83 15.03 -10.29 2.39
CA GLY A 83 15.81 -9.81 3.53
C GLY A 83 15.58 -10.62 4.80
N MET A 84 14.39 -11.18 4.96
CA MET A 84 14.02 -12.07 6.07
C MET A 84 14.32 -13.55 5.81
N GLY A 85 14.80 -13.91 4.60
CA GLY A 85 15.13 -15.29 4.22
C GLY A 85 13.98 -16.01 3.51
N ILE A 86 12.98 -15.32 3.01
CA ILE A 86 11.84 -15.89 2.29
C ILE A 86 11.98 -15.54 0.81
N ASP A 87 12.30 -16.52 -0.02
CA ASP A 87 12.38 -16.31 -1.45
C ASP A 87 11.01 -16.29 -2.10
N PHE A 88 10.83 -15.36 -3.03
CA PHE A 88 9.64 -15.26 -3.86
C PHE A 88 9.99 -14.83 -5.27
N ASP A 89 9.08 -15.12 -6.20
CA ASP A 89 9.13 -14.60 -7.57
C ASP A 89 7.74 -14.11 -7.99
N ILE A 90 7.69 -13.24 -8.99
CA ILE A 90 6.45 -12.73 -9.56
C ILE A 90 6.32 -13.21 -11.00
N ILE A 91 5.55 -14.28 -11.18
CA ILE A 91 5.28 -14.85 -12.50
C ILE A 91 4.09 -14.12 -13.10
N GLU A 92 4.25 -13.53 -14.28
CA GLU A 92 3.24 -12.65 -14.90
C GLU A 92 1.84 -13.28 -15.02
N SER A 93 1.77 -14.59 -15.30
CA SER A 93 0.51 -15.33 -15.45
C SER A 93 -0.08 -15.87 -14.14
N LYS A 94 0.72 -15.94 -13.06
CA LYS A 94 0.36 -16.60 -11.79
C LYS A 94 0.41 -15.65 -10.59
N GLY A 95 1.03 -14.48 -10.74
CA GLY A 95 1.32 -13.57 -9.63
C GLY A 95 2.45 -14.06 -8.73
N PRO A 96 2.50 -13.58 -7.47
CA PRO A 96 3.53 -13.97 -6.51
C PRO A 96 3.53 -15.47 -6.23
N GLN A 97 4.73 -16.05 -6.17
CA GLN A 97 4.99 -17.44 -5.83
C GLN A 97 6.06 -17.48 -4.75
N ILE A 98 5.80 -18.16 -3.64
CA ILE A 98 6.76 -18.38 -2.55
C ILE A 98 7.41 -19.75 -2.75
N GLY A 99 8.73 -19.80 -2.74
CA GLY A 99 9.46 -21.05 -3.01
C GLY A 99 9.25 -22.11 -1.93
N ASP A 100 9.34 -21.73 -0.65
CA ASP A 100 9.11 -22.60 0.52
C ASP A 100 8.08 -21.94 1.47
N PRO A 101 6.78 -22.26 1.36
CA PRO A 101 5.75 -21.70 2.19
C PRO A 101 5.93 -22.04 3.67
N ILE A 102 5.75 -21.04 4.56
CA ILE A 102 5.90 -21.20 6.01
C ILE A 102 4.69 -21.95 6.59
N ARG A 103 4.96 -23.08 7.24
CA ARG A 103 3.95 -24.00 7.80
C ARG A 103 4.29 -24.53 9.20
N SER A 104 5.43 -24.15 9.76
CA SER A 104 5.90 -24.69 11.05
C SER A 104 6.58 -23.63 11.89
N MET A 105 6.60 -23.85 13.20
CA MET A 105 7.32 -22.99 14.14
C MET A 105 8.81 -22.93 13.81
N ALA A 106 9.43 -24.03 13.41
CA ALA A 106 10.85 -24.08 13.05
C ALA A 106 11.18 -23.16 11.86
N GLN A 107 10.28 -23.07 10.85
CA GLN A 107 10.47 -22.14 9.73
C GLN A 107 10.32 -20.68 10.19
N VAL A 108 9.41 -20.39 11.11
CA VAL A 108 9.28 -19.03 11.69
C VAL A 108 10.54 -18.68 12.50
N ASP A 109 11.05 -19.61 13.29
CA ASP A 109 12.27 -19.41 14.10
C ASP A 109 13.54 -19.21 13.24
N ALA A 110 13.54 -19.69 12.01
CA ALA A 110 14.64 -19.53 11.07
C ALA A 110 14.63 -18.18 10.34
N LEU A 111 13.56 -17.37 10.49
CA LEU A 111 13.48 -16.06 9.86
C LEU A 111 14.52 -15.10 10.46
N ARG A 112 15.12 -14.31 9.58
CA ARG A 112 16.13 -13.33 9.97
C ARG A 112 15.48 -11.98 10.29
N PRO A 113 15.96 -11.22 11.28
CA PRO A 113 15.62 -9.83 11.43
C PRO A 113 15.94 -9.04 10.15
N LEU A 114 15.01 -8.18 9.72
CA LEU A 114 15.20 -7.40 8.51
C LEU A 114 16.13 -6.22 8.76
N ASN A 115 17.22 -6.15 7.99
CA ASN A 115 18.04 -4.95 7.83
C ASN A 115 17.83 -4.36 6.42
N PRO A 116 16.96 -3.35 6.27
CA PRO A 116 16.62 -2.82 4.96
C PRO A 116 17.79 -2.19 4.20
N ALA A 117 18.70 -1.53 4.91
CA ALA A 117 19.86 -0.88 4.31
C ALA A 117 20.81 -1.88 3.63
N GLU A 118 20.91 -3.09 4.16
CA GLU A 118 21.72 -4.17 3.58
C GLU A 118 20.95 -4.94 2.50
N SER A 119 19.68 -5.24 2.78
CA SER A 119 18.89 -6.15 1.92
C SER A 119 18.30 -5.44 0.70
N MET A 120 18.00 -4.15 0.83
CA MET A 120 17.26 -3.36 -0.17
C MET A 120 17.82 -1.94 -0.33
N PRO A 121 19.15 -1.77 -0.53
CA PRO A 121 19.75 -0.44 -0.68
C PRO A 121 19.16 0.33 -1.86
N PHE A 122 18.71 -0.37 -2.91
CA PHE A 122 18.05 0.19 -4.08
C PHE A 122 16.78 1.00 -3.72
N VAL A 123 16.03 0.59 -2.70
CA VAL A 123 14.83 1.32 -2.24
C VAL A 123 15.21 2.71 -1.73
N GLY A 124 16.22 2.79 -0.89
CA GLY A 124 16.70 4.08 -0.36
C GLY A 124 17.23 5.00 -1.45
N GLU A 125 17.98 4.44 -2.40
CA GLU A 125 18.49 5.19 -3.54
C GLU A 125 17.36 5.79 -4.39
N VAL A 126 16.36 4.97 -4.74
CA VAL A 126 15.22 5.44 -5.56
C VAL A 126 14.41 6.51 -4.83
N LEU A 127 14.11 6.31 -3.54
CA LEU A 127 13.35 7.30 -2.75
C LEU A 127 14.09 8.64 -2.65
N GLY A 128 15.41 8.63 -2.43
CA GLY A 128 16.23 9.84 -2.41
C GLY A 128 16.19 10.57 -3.75
N ARG A 129 16.32 9.85 -4.86
CA ARG A 129 16.24 10.42 -6.21
C ARG A 129 14.86 10.99 -6.52
N LEU A 130 13.78 10.27 -6.16
CA LEU A 130 12.40 10.76 -6.32
C LEU A 130 12.21 12.06 -5.53
N ARG A 131 12.64 12.09 -4.27
CA ARG A 131 12.51 13.29 -3.42
C ARG A 131 13.22 14.51 -4.01
N GLN A 132 14.41 14.31 -4.56
CA GLN A 132 15.15 15.37 -5.23
C GLN A 132 14.45 15.86 -6.50
N SER A 133 13.92 14.94 -7.30
CA SER A 133 13.33 15.24 -8.61
C SER A 133 11.97 15.93 -8.51
N VAL A 134 11.12 15.54 -7.57
CA VAL A 134 9.78 16.13 -7.43
C VAL A 134 9.79 17.39 -6.55
N GLY A 135 10.81 17.60 -5.73
CA GLY A 135 10.89 18.77 -4.85
C GLY A 135 9.64 18.92 -4.00
N ASN A 136 9.00 20.07 -4.07
CA ASN A 136 7.73 20.36 -3.40
C ASN A 136 6.51 20.29 -4.34
N GLU A 137 6.68 19.86 -5.60
CA GLU A 137 5.57 19.71 -6.55
C GLU A 137 4.67 18.51 -6.17
N ALA A 138 5.24 17.44 -5.61
CA ALA A 138 4.51 16.26 -5.17
C ALA A 138 5.13 15.65 -3.90
N ALA A 139 4.33 14.94 -3.11
CA ALA A 139 4.85 14.14 -2.00
C ALA A 139 5.38 12.79 -2.49
N VAL A 140 6.49 12.32 -1.92
CA VAL A 140 7.00 10.97 -2.16
C VAL A 140 6.36 10.01 -1.18
N LEU A 141 5.76 8.93 -1.70
CA LEU A 141 5.12 7.89 -0.90
C LEU A 141 5.98 6.64 -0.84
N GLY A 142 6.21 6.18 0.40
CA GLY A 142 6.68 4.84 0.69
C GLY A 142 5.50 3.90 0.97
N PHE A 143 5.74 2.57 0.87
CA PHE A 143 4.70 1.59 1.18
C PHE A 143 5.25 0.22 1.51
N VAL A 144 4.37 -0.63 2.07
CA VAL A 144 4.68 -2.02 2.37
C VAL A 144 3.38 -2.83 2.49
N GLY A 145 3.47 -4.15 2.37
CA GLY A 145 2.40 -5.07 2.77
C GLY A 145 2.29 -5.16 4.28
N ALA A 146 1.06 -5.20 4.80
CA ALA A 146 0.80 -5.37 6.23
C ALA A 146 1.13 -6.80 6.71
N PRO A 147 1.30 -7.02 8.02
CA PRO A 147 1.66 -8.32 8.58
C PRO A 147 0.75 -9.46 8.13
N TRP A 148 -0.57 -9.28 8.20
CA TRP A 148 -1.52 -10.30 7.76
C TRP A 148 -1.42 -10.59 6.26
N THR A 149 -1.34 -9.56 5.42
CA THR A 149 -1.21 -9.74 3.96
C THR A 149 0.08 -10.46 3.59
N LEU A 150 1.23 -10.12 4.22
CA LEU A 150 2.48 -10.84 4.00
C LEU A 150 2.37 -12.30 4.48
N ALA A 151 1.81 -12.53 5.68
CA ALA A 151 1.58 -13.87 6.21
C ALA A 151 0.68 -14.69 5.28
N ALA A 152 -0.37 -14.08 4.73
CA ALA A 152 -1.24 -14.75 3.78
C ALA A 152 -0.47 -15.27 2.56
N TYR A 153 0.40 -14.46 1.95
CA TYR A 153 1.23 -14.89 0.83
C TYR A 153 2.22 -16.00 1.20
N VAL A 154 2.94 -15.83 2.31
CA VAL A 154 3.99 -16.79 2.66
C VAL A 154 3.44 -18.12 3.19
N VAL A 155 2.25 -18.12 3.79
CA VAL A 155 1.58 -19.34 4.26
C VAL A 155 0.82 -20.03 3.11
N GLU A 156 0.09 -19.31 2.26
CA GLU A 156 -0.59 -19.88 1.09
C GLU A 156 0.43 -20.35 0.03
N GLY A 157 1.59 -19.70 -0.08
CA GLY A 157 2.62 -19.97 -1.08
C GLY A 157 2.37 -19.27 -2.42
N LYS A 158 1.17 -18.71 -2.62
CA LYS A 158 0.72 -18.04 -3.86
C LYS A 158 -0.50 -17.18 -3.59
N SER A 159 -0.97 -16.46 -4.59
CA SER A 159 -2.29 -15.80 -4.53
C SER A 159 -3.39 -16.84 -4.29
N SER A 160 -4.27 -16.56 -3.32
CA SER A 160 -5.38 -17.44 -2.94
C SER A 160 -6.71 -16.67 -3.03
N LYS A 161 -7.80 -17.38 -3.33
CA LYS A 161 -9.16 -16.79 -3.29
C LYS A 161 -9.79 -16.92 -1.90
N ASN A 162 -9.49 -17.99 -1.20
CA ASN A 162 -10.21 -18.38 0.02
C ASN A 162 -9.34 -18.34 1.27
N TYR A 163 -8.01 -18.19 1.11
CA TYR A 163 -7.05 -18.14 2.24
C TYR A 163 -7.21 -19.33 3.20
N ALA A 164 -7.49 -20.53 2.66
CA ALA A 164 -7.86 -21.69 3.47
C ALA A 164 -6.71 -22.18 4.34
N VAL A 165 -5.47 -22.07 3.88
CA VAL A 165 -4.31 -22.59 4.61
C VAL A 165 -3.97 -21.69 5.80
N ILE A 166 -3.87 -20.37 5.58
CA ILE A 166 -3.60 -19.44 6.69
C ILE A 166 -4.76 -19.40 7.70
N LYS A 167 -6.01 -19.51 7.25
CA LYS A 167 -7.17 -19.62 8.15
C LYS A 167 -7.13 -20.93 8.95
N ALA A 168 -6.74 -22.04 8.32
CA ALA A 168 -6.55 -23.29 9.05
C ALA A 168 -5.44 -23.16 10.12
N MET A 169 -4.33 -22.51 9.79
CA MET A 169 -3.25 -22.22 10.76
C MET A 169 -3.78 -21.33 11.90
N ALA A 170 -4.54 -20.28 11.61
CA ALA A 170 -5.13 -19.40 12.61
C ALA A 170 -6.00 -20.14 13.65
N PHE A 171 -6.72 -21.20 13.22
CA PHE A 171 -7.62 -21.92 14.10
C PHE A 171 -7.01 -23.18 14.72
N ARG A 172 -5.94 -23.75 14.14
CA ARG A 172 -5.32 -25.00 14.63
C ARG A 172 -4.02 -24.76 15.37
N GLU A 173 -3.25 -23.77 14.93
CA GLU A 173 -1.88 -23.50 15.40
C GLU A 173 -1.65 -21.98 15.54
N PRO A 174 -2.55 -21.26 16.29
CA PRO A 174 -2.52 -19.80 16.37
C PRO A 174 -1.18 -19.24 16.85
N GLU A 175 -0.44 -19.97 17.69
CA GLU A 175 0.86 -19.58 18.20
C GLU A 175 1.91 -19.42 17.09
N ILE A 176 1.86 -20.27 16.06
CA ILE A 176 2.76 -20.15 14.90
C ILE A 176 2.44 -18.88 14.12
N LEU A 177 1.15 -18.65 13.88
CA LEU A 177 0.70 -17.46 13.14
C LEU A 177 0.98 -16.18 13.91
N HIS A 178 0.70 -16.13 15.21
CA HIS A 178 1.00 -14.97 16.05
C HIS A 178 2.51 -14.63 16.03
N LYS A 179 3.38 -15.62 16.12
CA LYS A 179 4.82 -15.42 16.07
C LYS A 179 5.27 -14.88 14.71
N LEU A 180 4.72 -15.42 13.61
CA LEU A 180 4.99 -14.94 12.26
C LEU A 180 4.55 -13.49 12.06
N LEU A 181 3.33 -13.16 12.50
CA LEU A 181 2.76 -11.82 12.41
C LEU A 181 3.58 -10.81 13.23
N ASP A 182 4.05 -11.22 14.41
CA ASP A 182 4.90 -10.39 15.27
C ASP A 182 6.24 -10.08 14.63
N HIS A 183 6.90 -11.10 14.07
CA HIS A 183 8.15 -10.96 13.31
C HIS A 183 7.97 -10.00 12.11
N PHE A 184 6.87 -10.14 11.37
CA PHE A 184 6.58 -9.24 10.26
C PHE A 184 6.30 -7.82 10.73
N ALA A 185 5.60 -7.62 11.84
CA ALA A 185 5.32 -6.29 12.35
C ALA A 185 6.61 -5.51 12.66
N GLU A 186 7.60 -6.14 13.30
CA GLU A 186 8.91 -5.53 13.57
C GLU A 186 9.67 -5.24 12.27
N SER A 187 9.72 -6.22 11.37
CA SER A 187 10.43 -6.09 10.08
C SER A 187 9.82 -5.00 9.20
N ILE A 188 8.49 -4.92 9.13
CA ILE A 188 7.75 -3.90 8.38
C ILE A 188 7.99 -2.51 8.97
N ALA A 189 7.99 -2.37 10.30
CA ALA A 189 8.27 -1.10 10.94
C ALA A 189 9.70 -0.61 10.61
N ASN A 190 10.69 -1.49 10.64
CA ASN A 190 12.06 -1.17 10.25
C ASN A 190 12.15 -0.74 8.78
N TYR A 191 11.43 -1.43 7.91
CA TYR A 191 11.40 -1.09 6.49
C TYR A 191 10.73 0.26 6.21
N LEU A 192 9.63 0.58 6.89
CA LEU A 192 8.97 1.88 6.76
C LEU A 192 9.85 3.03 7.29
N ARG A 193 10.53 2.85 8.42
CA ARG A 193 11.49 3.82 8.94
C ARG A 193 12.60 4.09 7.92
N TYR A 194 13.19 3.05 7.35
CA TYR A 194 14.19 3.16 6.31
C TYR A 194 13.68 3.93 5.08
N GLN A 195 12.45 3.70 4.66
CA GLN A 195 11.83 4.45 3.56
C GLN A 195 11.67 5.93 3.90
N ILE A 196 11.24 6.25 5.13
CA ILE A 196 11.08 7.64 5.59
C ILE A 196 12.44 8.34 5.65
N ASP A 197 13.45 7.71 6.24
CA ASP A 197 14.82 8.23 6.33
C ASP A 197 15.44 8.46 4.94
N SER A 198 15.02 7.68 3.95
CA SER A 198 15.44 7.76 2.56
C SER A 198 14.68 8.79 1.71
N GLY A 199 13.62 9.43 2.25
CA GLY A 199 12.90 10.50 1.57
C GLY A 199 11.41 10.32 1.37
N ALA A 200 10.80 9.21 1.82
CA ALA A 200 9.35 9.08 1.83
C ALA A 200 8.73 10.07 2.83
N GLN A 201 7.75 10.85 2.38
CA GLN A 201 7.09 11.89 3.19
C GLN A 201 5.74 11.43 3.74
N VAL A 202 5.16 10.40 3.15
CA VAL A 202 3.93 9.72 3.55
C VAL A 202 4.16 8.24 3.36
N VAL A 203 3.64 7.40 4.26
CA VAL A 203 3.74 5.95 4.13
C VAL A 203 2.37 5.29 4.12
N GLN A 204 2.25 4.23 3.31
CA GLN A 204 1.02 3.45 3.23
C GLN A 204 1.27 1.96 3.49
N MET A 205 0.50 1.40 4.41
CA MET A 205 0.47 -0.03 4.67
C MET A 205 -0.73 -0.65 3.95
N PHE A 206 -0.47 -1.68 3.12
CA PHE A 206 -1.48 -2.39 2.35
C PHE A 206 -1.84 -3.70 3.04
N ASP A 207 -3.01 -3.78 3.65
CA ASP A 207 -3.55 -5.04 4.17
C ASP A 207 -4.67 -5.57 3.25
N SER A 208 -4.30 -5.78 2.00
CA SER A 208 -5.25 -6.12 0.91
C SER A 208 -6.13 -7.33 1.22
N TRP A 209 -5.67 -8.24 2.09
CA TRP A 209 -6.37 -9.48 2.40
C TRP A 209 -7.05 -9.51 3.76
N ALA A 210 -6.92 -8.47 4.58
CA ALA A 210 -7.56 -8.41 5.90
C ALA A 210 -9.10 -8.32 5.82
N GLY A 211 -9.65 -7.82 4.72
CA GLY A 211 -11.10 -7.85 4.48
C GLY A 211 -11.70 -9.25 4.31
N GLN A 212 -10.87 -10.29 4.23
CA GLN A 212 -11.30 -11.69 4.24
C GLN A 212 -11.48 -12.27 5.66
N LEU A 213 -11.13 -11.48 6.68
CA LEU A 213 -11.32 -11.83 8.08
C LEU A 213 -12.70 -11.38 8.56
N SER A 214 -13.29 -12.17 9.47
CA SER A 214 -14.40 -11.67 10.26
C SER A 214 -13.92 -10.52 11.16
N PRO A 215 -14.79 -9.62 11.64
CA PRO A 215 -14.38 -8.57 12.57
C PRO A 215 -13.65 -9.11 13.82
N ALA A 216 -14.05 -10.25 14.35
CA ALA A 216 -13.39 -10.88 15.51
C ALA A 216 -12.00 -11.43 15.16
N ASP A 217 -11.85 -12.07 13.99
CA ASP A 217 -10.56 -12.57 13.52
C ASP A 217 -9.62 -11.40 13.15
N TYR A 218 -10.17 -10.30 12.63
CA TYR A 218 -9.41 -9.07 12.39
C TYR A 218 -8.85 -8.49 13.69
N ASP A 219 -9.67 -8.44 14.76
CA ASP A 219 -9.25 -7.99 16.08
C ASP A 219 -8.16 -8.90 16.68
N THR A 220 -8.09 -10.16 16.25
CA THR A 220 -7.11 -11.15 16.75
C THR A 220 -5.83 -11.18 15.91
N PHE A 221 -5.95 -11.20 14.57
CA PHE A 221 -4.84 -11.55 13.68
C PHE A 221 -4.34 -10.38 12.80
N ALA A 222 -5.06 -9.26 12.70
CA ALA A 222 -4.63 -8.14 11.88
C ALA A 222 -4.40 -6.85 12.71
N ALA A 223 -5.42 -6.35 13.40
CA ALA A 223 -5.38 -5.06 14.10
C ALA A 223 -4.21 -4.93 15.10
N PRO A 224 -3.88 -5.93 15.95
CA PRO A 224 -2.81 -5.79 16.92
C PRO A 224 -1.45 -5.58 16.26
N TYR A 225 -1.20 -6.25 15.14
CA TYR A 225 0.06 -6.17 14.40
C TYR A 225 0.15 -4.92 13.51
N GLN A 226 -0.98 -4.47 12.95
CA GLN A 226 -1.06 -3.16 12.29
C GLN A 226 -0.73 -2.05 13.30
N LYS A 227 -1.36 -2.10 14.49
CA LYS A 227 -1.08 -1.15 15.55
C LYS A 227 0.38 -1.19 15.99
N LYS A 228 0.97 -2.37 16.16
CA LYS A 228 2.40 -2.52 16.50
C LYS A 228 3.29 -1.84 15.47
N VAL A 229 3.01 -2.00 14.18
CA VAL A 229 3.77 -1.32 13.11
C VAL A 229 3.64 0.20 13.23
N VAL A 230 2.42 0.71 13.39
CA VAL A 230 2.16 2.15 13.53
C VAL A 230 2.89 2.71 14.76
N ASP A 231 2.73 2.08 15.92
CA ASP A 231 3.35 2.52 17.16
C ASP A 231 4.88 2.57 17.02
N LEU A 232 5.50 1.52 16.46
CA LEU A 232 6.94 1.46 16.27
C LEU A 232 7.44 2.54 15.29
N VAL A 233 6.74 2.81 14.21
CA VAL A 233 7.10 3.89 13.27
C VAL A 233 6.93 5.25 13.92
N LYS A 234 5.80 5.49 14.60
CA LYS A 234 5.50 6.78 15.25
C LYS A 234 6.41 7.11 16.42
N GLN A 235 7.04 6.13 17.08
CA GLN A 235 8.06 6.38 18.11
C GLN A 235 9.27 7.19 17.58
N THR A 236 9.62 7.03 16.33
CA THR A 236 10.78 7.71 15.71
C THR A 236 10.38 8.75 14.68
N HIS A 237 9.22 8.61 14.05
CA HIS A 237 8.71 9.46 12.96
C HIS A 237 7.27 9.90 13.25
N PRO A 238 7.00 10.64 14.37
CA PRO A 238 5.64 10.98 14.80
C PRO A 238 4.89 11.84 13.77
N ASP A 239 5.59 12.67 13.01
CA ASP A 239 5.01 13.66 12.08
C ASP A 239 4.80 13.10 10.66
N THR A 240 5.22 11.87 10.38
CA THR A 240 5.02 11.24 9.08
C THR A 240 3.60 10.68 8.99
N PRO A 241 2.75 11.17 8.05
CA PRO A 241 1.40 10.63 7.88
C PRO A 241 1.43 9.16 7.50
N PHE A 242 0.59 8.37 8.17
CA PHE A 242 0.49 6.92 8.00
C PHE A 242 -0.91 6.55 7.46
N ILE A 243 -0.96 5.88 6.32
CA ILE A 243 -2.19 5.46 5.65
C ILE A 243 -2.33 3.93 5.78
N LEU A 244 -3.51 3.45 6.14
CA LEU A 244 -3.86 2.02 6.11
C LEU A 244 -4.92 1.77 5.04
N TYR A 245 -4.66 0.83 4.13
CA TYR A 245 -5.59 0.37 3.11
C TYR A 245 -5.99 -1.09 3.34
N ILE A 246 -7.29 -1.37 3.24
CA ILE A 246 -7.86 -2.74 3.24
C ILE A 246 -8.88 -2.84 2.11
N SER A 247 -8.79 -3.91 1.30
CA SER A 247 -9.82 -4.24 0.33
C SER A 247 -10.97 -4.99 1.02
N GLY A 248 -12.23 -4.57 0.77
CA GLY A 248 -13.38 -5.11 1.50
C GLY A 248 -13.47 -4.58 2.94
N SER A 249 -13.13 -3.31 3.16
CA SER A 249 -12.97 -2.71 4.49
C SER A 249 -14.28 -2.40 5.23
N ALA A 250 -15.45 -2.52 4.59
CA ALA A 250 -16.75 -2.07 5.14
C ALA A 250 -17.05 -2.56 6.57
N GLY A 251 -16.64 -3.79 6.90
CA GLY A 251 -16.87 -4.40 8.22
C GLY A 251 -15.86 -4.01 9.31
N VAL A 252 -14.77 -3.31 8.96
CA VAL A 252 -13.64 -3.08 9.87
C VAL A 252 -13.14 -1.64 9.91
N ILE A 253 -13.87 -0.68 9.34
CA ILE A 253 -13.45 0.72 9.20
C ILE A 253 -13.06 1.35 10.54
N GLU A 254 -13.89 1.20 11.58
CA GLU A 254 -13.61 1.74 12.92
C GLU A 254 -12.38 1.08 13.56
N ARG A 255 -12.20 -0.22 13.28
CA ARG A 255 -11.04 -0.98 13.74
C ARG A 255 -9.75 -0.50 13.09
N MET A 256 -9.80 -0.15 11.79
CA MET A 256 -8.67 0.47 11.09
C MET A 256 -8.26 1.78 11.76
N ALA A 257 -9.21 2.65 12.08
CA ALA A 257 -8.94 3.91 12.78
C ALA A 257 -8.30 3.69 14.17
N ASN A 258 -8.71 2.64 14.88
CA ASN A 258 -8.21 2.31 16.21
C ASN A 258 -6.76 1.78 16.21
N THR A 259 -6.18 1.49 15.05
CA THR A 259 -4.75 1.09 14.96
C THR A 259 -3.78 2.26 15.14
N GLY A 260 -4.27 3.50 15.18
CA GLY A 260 -3.46 4.70 15.37
C GLY A 260 -2.96 5.33 14.08
N VAL A 261 -3.49 4.93 12.93
CA VAL A 261 -3.18 5.55 11.65
C VAL A 261 -3.78 6.95 11.53
N ASP A 262 -3.17 7.81 10.71
CA ASP A 262 -3.68 9.17 10.47
C ASP A 262 -4.80 9.18 9.43
N ILE A 263 -4.78 8.20 8.49
CA ILE A 263 -5.67 8.15 7.35
C ILE A 263 -6.12 6.72 7.09
N VAL A 264 -7.43 6.53 6.96
CA VAL A 264 -8.03 5.28 6.50
C VAL A 264 -8.30 5.37 4.99
N SER A 265 -7.69 4.48 4.22
CA SER A 265 -7.96 4.36 2.79
C SER A 265 -9.11 3.41 2.55
N LEU A 266 -10.21 3.97 2.04
CA LEU A 266 -11.48 3.29 1.83
C LEU A 266 -11.49 2.59 0.46
N ASP A 267 -12.03 1.40 0.40
CA ASP A 267 -12.32 0.79 -0.89
C ASP A 267 -13.63 1.33 -1.50
N TRP A 268 -13.87 1.00 -2.77
CA TRP A 268 -15.01 1.55 -3.54
C TRP A 268 -16.38 0.99 -3.10
N THR A 269 -16.41 -0.07 -2.30
CA THR A 269 -17.67 -0.71 -1.88
C THR A 269 -18.35 0.03 -0.71
N VAL A 270 -17.65 1.01 -0.14
CA VAL A 270 -18.13 1.81 0.99
C VAL A 270 -18.60 3.18 0.51
N ASP A 271 -19.76 3.65 0.96
CA ASP A 271 -20.16 5.03 0.75
C ASP A 271 -19.29 5.98 1.61
N MET A 272 -18.76 7.04 0.99
CA MET A 272 -17.87 8.01 1.65
C MET A 272 -18.55 8.67 2.85
N ALA A 273 -19.81 9.08 2.73
CA ALA A 273 -20.52 9.76 3.82
C ALA A 273 -20.83 8.81 4.99
N GLU A 274 -21.19 7.55 4.71
CA GLU A 274 -21.39 6.53 5.74
C GLU A 274 -20.09 6.20 6.47
N ALA A 275 -18.97 6.08 5.73
CA ALA A 275 -17.67 5.86 6.35
C ALA A 275 -17.27 7.01 7.29
N LEU A 276 -17.48 8.26 6.85
CA LEU A 276 -17.16 9.45 7.65
C LEU A 276 -18.01 9.56 8.90
N ALA A 277 -19.27 9.10 8.87
CA ALA A 277 -20.13 9.05 10.06
C ALA A 277 -19.65 8.06 11.12
N ARG A 278 -18.86 7.04 10.70
CA ARG A 278 -18.31 5.98 11.55
C ARG A 278 -16.90 6.31 12.06
N LEU A 279 -16.18 7.20 11.41
CA LEU A 279 -14.79 7.53 11.72
C LEU A 279 -14.69 8.76 12.64
N PRO A 280 -13.77 8.76 13.64
CA PRO A 280 -13.45 9.95 14.41
C PRO A 280 -13.04 11.12 13.51
N GLU A 281 -13.35 12.36 13.93
CA GLU A 281 -13.10 13.55 13.12
C GLU A 281 -11.64 13.80 12.77
N HIS A 282 -10.72 13.41 13.67
CA HIS A 282 -9.28 13.58 13.45
C HIS A 282 -8.70 12.63 12.41
N ILE A 283 -9.38 11.52 12.11
CA ILE A 283 -8.95 10.53 11.10
C ILE A 283 -9.27 11.07 9.71
N GLY A 284 -8.24 11.14 8.86
CA GLY A 284 -8.40 11.44 7.44
C GLY A 284 -8.92 10.25 6.64
N VAL A 285 -9.35 10.51 5.42
CA VAL A 285 -9.78 9.46 4.47
C VAL A 285 -9.03 9.58 3.16
N GLN A 286 -8.75 8.44 2.55
CA GLN A 286 -8.26 8.35 1.19
C GLN A 286 -9.22 7.52 0.36
N GLY A 287 -9.44 7.92 -0.88
CA GLY A 287 -10.30 7.18 -1.82
C GLY A 287 -11.46 8.04 -2.28
N ASN A 288 -12.57 7.44 -2.77
CA ASN A 288 -12.74 5.98 -2.95
C ASN A 288 -13.56 5.71 -4.23
N VAL A 289 -13.15 6.38 -5.29
CA VAL A 289 -13.84 6.21 -6.58
C VAL A 289 -13.65 4.78 -7.10
N ASP A 290 -14.73 4.18 -7.61
CA ASP A 290 -14.68 2.85 -8.21
C ASP A 290 -13.75 2.84 -9.44
N PRO A 291 -12.72 1.99 -9.47
CA PRO A 291 -11.84 1.89 -10.63
C PRO A 291 -12.57 1.56 -11.93
N GLY A 292 -13.66 0.78 -11.86
CA GLY A 292 -14.47 0.44 -13.02
C GLY A 292 -15.11 1.64 -13.72
N LEU A 293 -15.21 2.77 -13.00
CA LEU A 293 -15.72 4.02 -13.56
C LEU A 293 -14.85 4.57 -14.70
N LEU A 294 -13.56 4.25 -14.70
CA LEU A 294 -12.63 4.69 -15.76
C LEU A 294 -12.97 4.11 -17.15
N PHE A 295 -13.87 3.13 -17.24
CA PHE A 295 -14.46 2.64 -18.49
C PHE A 295 -15.73 3.40 -18.89
N GLY A 296 -16.20 4.32 -18.05
CA GLY A 296 -17.39 5.14 -18.30
C GLY A 296 -17.13 6.34 -19.19
N THR A 297 -18.16 7.18 -19.35
CA THR A 297 -18.03 8.44 -20.06
C THR A 297 -17.33 9.49 -19.17
N PRO A 298 -16.70 10.54 -19.76
CA PRO A 298 -16.11 11.63 -18.97
C PRO A 298 -17.10 12.25 -17.99
N GLU A 299 -18.35 12.48 -18.41
CA GLU A 299 -19.39 13.07 -17.58
C GLU A 299 -19.73 12.20 -16.37
N ALA A 300 -19.78 10.87 -16.55
CA ALA A 300 -20.01 9.93 -15.45
C ALA A 300 -18.83 9.91 -14.46
N ILE A 301 -17.60 10.02 -14.98
CA ILE A 301 -16.39 10.10 -14.17
C ILE A 301 -16.40 11.38 -13.34
N GLU A 302 -16.64 12.55 -13.96
CA GLU A 302 -16.71 13.86 -13.29
C GLU A 302 -17.78 13.87 -12.20
N ALA A 303 -19.00 13.43 -12.52
CA ALA A 303 -20.10 13.40 -11.57
C ALA A 303 -19.80 12.54 -10.31
N ARG A 304 -19.10 11.43 -10.49
CA ARG A 304 -18.74 10.53 -9.38
C ARG A 304 -17.58 11.10 -8.55
N ILE A 305 -16.61 11.76 -9.18
CA ILE A 305 -15.54 12.47 -8.48
C ILE A 305 -16.13 13.61 -7.64
N ASP A 306 -17.01 14.42 -8.21
CA ASP A 306 -17.68 15.52 -7.52
C ASP A 306 -18.49 15.03 -6.32
N ASP A 307 -19.22 13.92 -6.47
CA ASP A 307 -19.97 13.30 -5.36
C ASP A 307 -19.01 12.86 -4.22
N CYS A 308 -17.91 12.19 -4.56
CA CYS A 308 -16.91 11.76 -3.59
C CYS A 308 -16.29 12.95 -2.84
N VAL A 309 -15.84 13.97 -3.56
CA VAL A 309 -15.23 15.18 -2.99
C VAL A 309 -16.24 15.95 -2.13
N ARG A 310 -17.49 16.08 -2.60
CA ARG A 310 -18.57 16.74 -1.86
C ARG A 310 -18.88 16.05 -0.53
N LYS A 311 -18.94 14.70 -0.54
CA LYS A 311 -19.17 13.89 0.67
C LYS A 311 -18.03 14.00 1.67
N ALA A 312 -16.78 14.12 1.18
CA ALA A 312 -15.60 14.24 2.04
C ALA A 312 -15.31 15.69 2.51
N ARG A 313 -16.12 16.68 2.10
CA ARG A 313 -15.86 18.08 2.44
C ARG A 313 -15.79 18.30 3.96
N GLY A 314 -14.77 19.06 4.37
CA GLY A 314 -14.51 19.36 5.79
C GLY A 314 -13.65 18.33 6.50
N ARG A 315 -13.21 17.26 5.82
CA ARG A 315 -12.31 16.22 6.35
C ARG A 315 -10.95 16.26 5.64
N LYS A 316 -9.92 15.72 6.28
CA LYS A 316 -8.65 15.41 5.63
C LYS A 316 -8.95 14.39 4.52
N HIS A 317 -8.87 14.79 3.26
CA HIS A 317 -9.23 13.93 2.13
C HIS A 317 -8.12 13.90 1.08
N ILE A 318 -7.71 12.69 0.71
CA ILE A 318 -6.84 12.40 -0.43
C ILE A 318 -7.70 11.68 -1.47
N LEU A 319 -7.93 12.29 -2.63
CA LEU A 319 -8.68 11.65 -3.70
C LEU A 319 -7.85 10.54 -4.34
N ASN A 320 -8.43 9.35 -4.37
CA ASN A 320 -7.84 8.16 -4.96
C ASN A 320 -8.95 7.23 -5.47
N LEU A 321 -8.57 6.20 -6.20
CA LEU A 321 -9.47 5.08 -6.47
C LEU A 321 -9.57 4.19 -5.23
N GLY A 322 -10.71 3.53 -5.06
CA GLY A 322 -10.91 2.57 -3.97
C GLY A 322 -10.15 1.24 -4.16
N LEU A 323 -9.40 1.08 -5.26
CA LEU A 323 -8.53 -0.05 -5.58
C LEU A 323 -7.42 0.39 -6.53
N SER A 324 -6.47 -0.50 -6.74
CA SER A 324 -5.37 -0.35 -7.69
C SER A 324 -5.84 -0.37 -9.15
N LEU A 325 -5.22 0.46 -10.00
CA LEU A 325 -5.41 0.48 -11.45
C LEU A 325 -5.09 -0.86 -12.16
N ILE A 326 -4.39 -1.79 -11.52
CA ILE A 326 -3.97 -3.06 -12.16
C ILE A 326 -5.17 -3.91 -12.59
N HIS A 327 -6.26 -3.85 -11.85
CA HIS A 327 -7.46 -4.66 -12.14
C HIS A 327 -8.25 -4.17 -13.35
N ILE A 328 -8.02 -2.95 -13.80
CA ILE A 328 -8.65 -2.34 -14.97
C ILE A 328 -7.70 -2.20 -16.17
N SER A 329 -6.40 -2.31 -15.95
CA SER A 329 -5.40 -2.15 -17.02
C SER A 329 -5.10 -3.45 -17.78
N GLU A 330 -5.71 -4.58 -17.42
CA GLU A 330 -5.66 -5.81 -18.20
C GLU A 330 -6.84 -5.85 -19.16
N PRO A 331 -6.62 -5.69 -20.48
CA PRO A 331 -7.62 -6.15 -21.43
C PRO A 331 -7.73 -7.66 -21.23
N THR A 332 -8.84 -8.11 -20.64
CA THR A 332 -9.22 -9.51 -20.69
C THR A 332 -9.23 -9.90 -22.16
N ARG A 333 -8.17 -10.57 -22.63
CA ARG A 333 -8.26 -11.36 -23.84
C ARG A 333 -9.23 -12.47 -23.51
N ARG A 334 -10.50 -12.21 -23.72
CA ARG A 334 -11.46 -13.29 -23.96
C ARG A 334 -11.13 -13.84 -25.34
N SER A 335 -10.45 -14.98 -25.34
CA SER A 335 -10.39 -15.89 -26.48
C SER A 335 -11.78 -16.35 -26.85
#